data_55f3dbe7c46c9dbe55b5bf9cd44207d2
#
_entry.id   55f3dbe7c46c9dbe55b5bf9cd44207d2
#
_cell.length_a   1.000
_cell.length_b   1.000
_cell.length_c   1.000
_cell.angle_alpha   90.00
_cell.angle_beta   90.00
_cell.angle_gamma   90.00
#
_symmetry.space_group_name_H-M   'P 1'
#
loop_
_entity.id
_entity.type
_entity.pdbx_description
1 polymer ?
#
loop_
_entity_poly.entity_id
_entity_poly.type
_entity_poly.pdbx_seq_one_letter_code
_entity_poly.pdbx_strand_id
1 'polypeptide(L)'
;MTQLIKKFSVIIILFLLPFSIYAQTESHQLSTHILDISKGEPAQGVDITLYKLNPSTPSQWKQIATGKTDINGRISNFLPSIEDNTGIYMLKFYTEPYFLKQGLKSIYPFVEVIFRIEGKKHYHIPITMSANGYSTYRGN
;
A
#
# COMPACT_ATOMS: atom_id res chain seq x y z
N MET A 1 25.58 65.50 41.94
CA MET A 1 24.98 65.30 40.56
C MET A 1 25.07 63.82 40.24
N THR A 2 24.01 63.13 40.50
CA THR A 2 23.91 61.68 40.31
C THR A 2 23.15 61.44 39.02
N GLN A 3 23.87 60.96 38.02
CA GLN A 3 23.26 60.53 36.74
C GLN A 3 22.66 59.13 36.89
N LEU A 4 21.35 59.05 36.77
CA LEU A 4 20.57 57.83 36.79
C LEU A 4 20.67 57.16 35.41
N ILE A 5 21.49 56.08 35.31
CA ILE A 5 21.55 55.25 34.09
C ILE A 5 20.35 54.33 34.11
N LYS A 6 19.33 54.65 33.32
CA LYS A 6 18.19 53.76 33.04
C LYS A 6 18.68 52.60 32.16
N LYS A 7 18.81 51.41 32.78
CA LYS A 7 19.00 50.15 32.03
C LYS A 7 17.70 49.79 31.35
N PHE A 8 17.65 49.97 30.01
CA PHE A 8 16.60 49.39 29.19
C PHE A 8 16.89 47.91 29.06
N SER A 9 16.15 47.09 29.79
CA SER A 9 16.11 45.64 29.58
C SER A 9 15.24 45.36 28.37
N VAL A 10 15.84 45.07 27.23
CA VAL A 10 15.13 44.55 26.06
C VAL A 10 14.81 43.08 26.32
N ILE A 11 13.59 42.80 26.71
CA ILE A 11 13.07 41.42 26.78
C ILE A 11 12.78 40.96 25.35
N ILE A 12 13.67 40.19 24.75
CA ILE A 12 13.42 39.47 23.53
C ILE A 12 12.51 38.30 23.87
N ILE A 13 11.20 38.49 23.67
CA ILE A 13 10.24 37.39 23.70
C ILE A 13 10.43 36.62 22.41
N LEU A 14 11.22 35.55 22.48
CA LEU A 14 11.34 34.58 21.41
C LEU A 14 10.01 33.84 21.32
N PHE A 15 9.18 34.24 20.36
CA PHE A 15 7.94 33.54 20.04
C PHE A 15 8.32 32.16 19.48
N LEU A 16 8.38 31.15 20.32
CA LEU A 16 8.40 29.75 19.92
C LEU A 16 7.02 29.41 19.34
N LEU A 17 6.82 29.71 18.06
CA LEU A 17 5.70 29.15 17.32
C LEU A 17 5.92 27.64 17.25
N PRO A 18 4.99 26.82 17.76
CA PRO A 18 5.06 25.39 17.52
C PRO A 18 4.93 25.16 16.01
N PHE A 19 6.02 24.86 15.34
CA PHE A 19 5.97 24.28 14.01
C PHE A 19 5.30 22.91 14.18
N SER A 20 3.97 22.90 14.07
CA SER A 20 3.24 21.65 13.86
C SER A 20 3.67 21.12 12.50
N ILE A 21 4.67 20.26 12.50
CA ILE A 21 5.00 19.44 11.33
C ILE A 21 3.81 18.49 11.20
N TYR A 22 2.83 18.90 10.38
CA TYR A 22 1.86 17.96 9.86
C TYR A 22 2.65 17.00 8.98
N ALA A 23 2.99 15.83 9.52
CA ALA A 23 3.41 14.71 8.72
C ALA A 23 2.21 14.43 7.79
N GLN A 24 2.32 14.87 6.55
CA GLN A 24 1.39 14.45 5.50
C GLN A 24 1.61 12.95 5.38
N THR A 25 0.70 12.15 5.94
CA THR A 25 0.64 10.74 5.64
C THR A 25 0.35 10.65 4.15
N GLU A 26 1.34 10.19 3.39
CA GLU A 26 1.14 9.94 1.96
C GLU A 26 -0.05 9.01 1.81
N SER A 27 -1.10 9.49 1.17
CA SER A 27 -2.25 8.65 0.85
C SER A 27 -1.90 7.80 -0.37
N HIS A 28 -2.34 6.55 -0.36
CA HIS A 28 -2.13 5.61 -1.46
C HIS A 28 -3.46 5.23 -2.09
N GLN A 29 -3.45 5.06 -3.41
CA GLN A 29 -4.67 4.81 -4.17
C GLN A 29 -5.04 3.33 -4.24
N LEU A 30 -4.09 2.43 -3.98
CA LEU A 30 -4.30 0.99 -4.07
C LEU A 30 -3.86 0.28 -2.80
N SER A 31 -4.72 -0.61 -2.32
CA SER A 31 -4.43 -1.57 -1.27
C SER A 31 -4.91 -2.97 -1.65
N THR A 32 -4.35 -3.98 -1.01
CA THR A 32 -4.75 -5.37 -1.17
C THR A 32 -4.76 -6.10 0.16
N HIS A 33 -5.42 -7.23 0.21
CA HIS A 33 -5.53 -8.08 1.39
C HIS A 33 -5.71 -9.53 0.96
N ILE A 34 -5.14 -10.46 1.70
CA ILE A 34 -5.29 -11.88 1.48
C ILE A 34 -5.91 -12.54 2.72
N LEU A 35 -7.03 -13.22 2.53
CA LEU A 35 -7.64 -14.08 3.53
C LEU A 35 -7.43 -15.55 3.13
N ASP A 36 -6.80 -16.33 4.00
CA ASP A 36 -6.79 -17.78 3.90
C ASP A 36 -8.12 -18.31 4.47
N ILE A 37 -9.03 -18.71 3.58
CA ILE A 37 -10.36 -19.17 3.97
C ILE A 37 -10.33 -20.55 4.63
N SER A 38 -9.27 -21.34 4.44
CA SER A 38 -9.13 -22.66 5.11
C SER A 38 -8.91 -22.49 6.60
N LYS A 39 -8.26 -21.39 7.01
CA LYS A 39 -7.98 -21.06 8.40
C LYS A 39 -8.94 -20.01 8.97
N GLY A 40 -9.58 -19.20 8.10
CA GLY A 40 -10.29 -17.99 8.50
C GLY A 40 -9.37 -16.88 9.02
N GLU A 41 -8.12 -16.85 8.55
CA GLU A 41 -7.07 -15.96 9.03
C GLU A 41 -6.42 -15.17 7.88
N PRO A 42 -5.88 -13.96 8.16
CA PRO A 42 -5.06 -13.23 7.19
C PRO A 42 -3.82 -14.03 6.76
N ALA A 43 -3.47 -13.99 5.49
CA ALA A 43 -2.25 -14.62 4.99
C ALA A 43 -1.08 -13.65 5.07
N GLN A 44 -0.26 -13.79 6.10
CA GLN A 44 0.96 -13.01 6.31
C GLN A 44 2.13 -13.54 5.46
N GLY A 45 3.00 -12.63 5.01
CA GLY A 45 4.28 -12.97 4.42
C GLY A 45 4.18 -13.41 2.96
N VAL A 46 3.10 -13.10 2.26
CA VAL A 46 2.94 -13.37 0.83
C VAL A 46 3.55 -12.23 0.02
N ASP A 47 4.45 -12.56 -0.90
CA ASP A 47 5.00 -11.59 -1.83
C ASP A 47 3.97 -11.24 -2.91
N ILE A 48 3.88 -9.95 -3.22
CA ILE A 48 2.94 -9.42 -4.24
C ILE A 48 3.70 -8.44 -5.11
N THR A 49 3.53 -8.56 -6.43
CA THR A 49 4.06 -7.60 -7.40
C THR A 49 2.91 -6.92 -8.12
N LEU A 50 3.00 -5.60 -8.23
CA LEU A 50 2.10 -4.77 -9.03
C LEU A 50 2.73 -4.46 -10.38
N TYR A 51 1.98 -4.73 -11.43
CA TYR A 51 2.35 -4.40 -12.81
C TYR A 51 1.34 -3.43 -13.42
N LYS A 52 1.80 -2.60 -14.35
CA LYS A 52 0.96 -1.75 -15.19
C LYS A 52 1.08 -2.17 -16.62
N LEU A 53 -0.05 -2.28 -17.32
CA LEU A 53 -0.08 -2.57 -18.76
C LEU A 53 0.43 -1.36 -19.54
N ASN A 54 1.34 -1.58 -20.47
CA ASN A 54 1.80 -0.52 -21.37
C ASN A 54 0.69 -0.20 -22.38
N PRO A 55 0.16 1.05 -22.40
CA PRO A 55 -0.94 1.39 -23.31
C PRO A 55 -0.53 1.35 -24.79
N SER A 56 0.76 1.56 -25.09
CA SER A 56 1.29 1.52 -26.46
C SER A 56 1.64 0.12 -26.94
N THR A 57 1.79 -0.83 -26.02
CA THR A 57 2.15 -2.22 -26.31
C THR A 57 1.35 -3.15 -25.41
N PRO A 58 0.10 -3.48 -25.77
CA PRO A 58 -0.86 -4.19 -24.89
C PRO A 58 -0.45 -5.61 -24.44
N SER A 59 0.67 -6.12 -24.93
CA SER A 59 1.25 -7.40 -24.47
C SER A 59 2.35 -7.23 -23.42
N GLN A 60 2.74 -5.99 -23.08
CA GLN A 60 3.83 -5.71 -22.16
C GLN A 60 3.35 -5.18 -20.82
N TRP A 61 3.75 -5.88 -19.78
CA TRP A 61 3.56 -5.51 -18.40
C TRP A 61 4.84 -4.92 -17.83
N LYS A 62 4.74 -3.73 -17.24
CA LYS A 62 5.84 -3.07 -16.54
C LYS A 62 5.64 -3.27 -15.03
N GLN A 63 6.65 -3.79 -14.35
CA GLN A 63 6.65 -3.83 -12.89
C GLN A 63 6.69 -2.42 -12.32
N ILE A 64 5.77 -2.13 -11.40
CA ILE A 64 5.62 -0.82 -10.76
C ILE A 64 6.10 -0.86 -9.32
N ALA A 65 5.70 -1.88 -8.57
CA ALA A 65 6.01 -2.01 -7.16
C ALA A 65 5.97 -3.48 -6.72
N THR A 66 6.62 -3.74 -5.60
CA THR A 66 6.54 -5.03 -4.90
C THR A 66 6.25 -4.79 -3.43
N GLY A 67 5.69 -5.77 -2.77
CA GLY A 67 5.47 -5.75 -1.33
C GLY A 67 5.26 -7.15 -0.78
N LYS A 68 5.21 -7.22 0.53
CA LYS A 68 4.93 -8.45 1.29
C LYS A 68 3.79 -8.17 2.26
N THR A 69 2.82 -9.06 2.34
CA THR A 69 1.68 -8.89 3.26
C THR A 69 2.15 -8.87 4.72
N ASP A 70 1.61 -7.93 5.47
CA ASP A 70 1.85 -7.76 6.91
C ASP A 70 1.10 -8.82 7.74
N ILE A 71 1.15 -8.68 9.06
CA ILE A 71 0.45 -9.59 10.00
C ILE A 71 -1.06 -9.63 9.78
N ASN A 72 -1.63 -8.57 9.21
CA ASN A 72 -3.04 -8.50 8.86
C ASN A 72 -3.33 -8.98 7.43
N GLY A 73 -2.34 -9.58 6.76
CA GLY A 73 -2.46 -10.02 5.37
C GLY A 73 -2.55 -8.88 4.35
N ARG A 74 -2.12 -7.66 4.68
CA ARG A 74 -2.35 -6.45 3.90
C ARG A 74 -1.08 -5.85 3.33
N ILE A 75 -1.26 -5.18 2.18
CA ILE A 75 -0.38 -4.13 1.68
C ILE A 75 -1.28 -2.92 1.41
N SER A 76 -1.00 -1.80 2.07
CA SER A 76 -1.85 -0.60 2.02
C SER A 76 -1.23 0.56 1.24
N ASN A 77 -0.02 0.41 0.74
CA ASN A 77 0.80 1.50 0.23
C ASN A 77 1.25 1.34 -1.23
N PHE A 78 0.41 0.74 -2.07
CA PHE A 78 0.63 0.77 -3.51
C PHE A 78 0.07 2.06 -4.12
N LEU A 79 0.78 2.62 -5.07
CA LEU A 79 0.42 3.79 -5.89
C LEU A 79 0.15 5.07 -5.06
N PRO A 80 1.12 5.99 -4.98
CA PRO A 80 0.90 7.30 -4.37
C PRO A 80 -0.30 8.01 -5.00
N SER A 81 -1.21 8.54 -4.17
CA SER A 81 -2.47 9.16 -4.65
C SER A 81 -2.25 10.51 -5.36
N ILE A 82 -1.06 11.11 -5.19
CA ILE A 82 -0.72 12.37 -5.84
C ILE A 82 -0.55 12.21 -7.36
N GLU A 83 -0.18 11.02 -7.83
CA GLU A 83 0.05 10.74 -9.24
C GLU A 83 -1.25 10.44 -9.99
N ASP A 84 -1.20 10.55 -11.33
CA ASP A 84 -2.24 9.99 -12.19
C ASP A 84 -2.00 8.50 -12.39
N ASN A 85 -2.78 7.70 -11.69
CA ASN A 85 -2.70 6.25 -11.74
C ASN A 85 -3.70 5.62 -12.70
N THR A 86 -4.34 6.37 -13.58
CA THR A 86 -5.26 5.80 -14.57
C THR A 86 -4.56 4.75 -15.41
N GLY A 87 -5.19 3.58 -15.57
CA GLY A 87 -4.64 2.49 -16.36
C GLY A 87 -5.12 1.10 -15.96
N ILE A 88 -4.58 0.10 -16.66
CA ILE A 88 -4.83 -1.31 -16.36
C ILE A 88 -3.65 -1.87 -15.59
N TYR A 89 -3.95 -2.56 -14.51
CA TYR A 89 -2.98 -3.12 -13.58
C TYR A 89 -3.19 -4.61 -13.36
N MET A 90 -2.16 -5.27 -12.91
CA MET A 90 -2.18 -6.66 -12.48
C MET A 90 -1.48 -6.78 -11.13
N LEU A 91 -2.18 -7.32 -10.14
CA LEU A 91 -1.57 -7.82 -8.91
C LEU A 91 -1.25 -9.30 -9.10
N LYS A 92 0.01 -9.65 -8.91
CA LYS A 92 0.48 -11.03 -8.91
C LYS A 92 0.85 -11.44 -7.49
N PHE A 93 0.08 -12.38 -6.97
CA PHE A 93 0.23 -12.92 -5.62
C PHE A 93 0.98 -14.25 -5.70
N TYR A 94 2.15 -14.33 -5.08
CA TYR A 94 2.97 -15.53 -5.06
C TYR A 94 2.53 -16.45 -3.91
N THR A 95 1.43 -17.15 -4.14
CA THR A 95 0.70 -17.90 -3.11
C THR A 95 1.30 -19.27 -2.80
N GLU A 96 1.98 -19.90 -3.75
CA GLU A 96 2.54 -21.25 -3.56
C GLU A 96 3.52 -21.36 -2.39
N PRO A 97 4.50 -20.44 -2.20
CA PRO A 97 5.40 -20.51 -1.05
C PRO A 97 4.68 -20.43 0.30
N TYR A 98 3.56 -19.69 0.38
CA TYR A 98 2.74 -19.61 1.58
C TYR A 98 2.13 -20.96 1.93
N PHE A 99 1.59 -21.70 0.96
CA PHE A 99 1.01 -23.03 1.18
C PHE A 99 2.07 -24.09 1.44
N LEU A 100 3.20 -24.05 0.72
CA LEU A 100 4.30 -25.01 0.93
C LEU A 100 4.86 -24.94 2.35
N LYS A 101 4.96 -23.78 2.96
CA LYS A 101 5.37 -23.62 4.37
C LYS A 101 4.41 -24.32 5.35
N GLN A 102 3.18 -24.57 4.95
CA GLN A 102 2.16 -25.29 5.72
C GLN A 102 2.07 -26.76 5.34
N GLY A 103 2.98 -27.26 4.49
CA GLY A 103 2.95 -28.63 3.99
C GLY A 103 1.81 -28.90 3.00
N LEU A 104 1.22 -27.84 2.42
CA LEU A 104 0.11 -27.93 1.47
C LEU A 104 0.61 -27.70 0.05
N LYS A 105 0.14 -28.50 -0.89
CA LYS A 105 0.36 -28.30 -2.32
C LYS A 105 -0.82 -27.55 -2.90
N SER A 106 -0.57 -26.38 -3.47
CA SER A 106 -1.58 -25.62 -4.20
C SER A 106 -1.60 -26.05 -5.67
N ILE A 107 -2.79 -26.10 -6.27
CA ILE A 107 -2.93 -26.24 -7.73
C ILE A 107 -2.58 -24.93 -8.46
N TYR A 108 -2.60 -23.80 -7.74
CA TYR A 108 -2.29 -22.47 -8.30
C TYR A 108 -0.89 -22.07 -7.84
N PRO A 109 0.11 -21.98 -8.75
CA PRO A 109 1.47 -21.55 -8.38
C PRO A 109 1.51 -20.07 -7.97
N PHE A 110 0.63 -19.28 -8.50
CA PHE A 110 0.38 -17.87 -8.18
C PHE A 110 -1.04 -17.48 -8.61
N VAL A 111 -1.50 -16.34 -8.13
CA VAL A 111 -2.79 -15.76 -8.53
C VAL A 111 -2.53 -14.41 -9.20
N GLU A 112 -3.14 -14.16 -10.33
CA GLU A 112 -3.08 -12.88 -11.04
C GLU A 112 -4.47 -12.25 -11.11
N VAL A 113 -4.57 -10.99 -10.67
CA VAL A 113 -5.82 -10.22 -10.72
C VAL A 113 -5.59 -8.97 -11.55
N ILE A 114 -6.30 -8.89 -12.69
CA ILE A 114 -6.23 -7.75 -13.60
C ILE A 114 -7.44 -6.86 -13.32
N PHE A 115 -7.18 -5.55 -13.18
CA PHE A 115 -8.21 -4.55 -12.87
C PHE A 115 -7.86 -3.21 -13.50
N ARG A 116 -8.84 -2.31 -13.52
CA ARG A 116 -8.67 -0.96 -14.07
C ARG A 116 -8.83 0.08 -12.97
N ILE A 117 -7.93 1.05 -12.95
CA ILE A 117 -8.04 2.27 -12.14
C ILE A 117 -8.49 3.41 -13.05
N GLU A 118 -9.54 4.12 -12.62
CA GLU A 118 -10.05 5.34 -13.23
C GLU A 118 -10.30 6.38 -12.15
N GLY A 119 -9.87 7.62 -12.42
CA GLY A 119 -10.03 8.73 -11.47
C GLY A 119 -9.17 8.59 -10.20
N LYS A 120 -9.60 9.22 -9.13
CA LYS A 120 -8.82 9.39 -7.89
C LYS A 120 -9.32 8.59 -6.69
N LYS A 121 -10.40 7.83 -6.83
CA LYS A 121 -10.93 7.02 -5.72
C LYS A 121 -9.94 5.93 -5.32
N HIS A 122 -9.96 5.57 -4.06
CA HIS A 122 -9.20 4.43 -3.56
C HIS A 122 -9.75 3.11 -4.12
N TYR A 123 -8.83 2.20 -4.43
CA TYR A 123 -9.13 0.83 -4.87
C TYR A 123 -8.61 -0.15 -3.83
N HIS A 124 -9.47 -1.03 -3.36
CA HIS A 124 -9.09 -2.17 -2.55
C HIS A 124 -9.38 -3.44 -3.34
N ILE A 125 -8.34 -4.19 -3.66
CA ILE A 125 -8.42 -5.41 -4.48
C ILE A 125 -7.94 -6.60 -3.64
N PRO A 126 -8.80 -7.21 -2.83
CA PRO A 126 -8.44 -8.35 -2.01
C PRO A 126 -8.58 -9.67 -2.78
N ILE A 127 -7.95 -10.71 -2.27
CA ILE A 127 -8.26 -12.10 -2.61
C ILE A 127 -8.63 -12.89 -1.36
N THR A 128 -9.51 -13.86 -1.54
CA THR A 128 -9.66 -14.98 -0.62
C THR A 128 -9.06 -16.21 -1.29
N MET A 129 -8.38 -17.06 -0.54
CA MET A 129 -7.70 -18.21 -1.12
C MET A 129 -7.73 -19.45 -0.21
N SER A 130 -7.67 -20.59 -0.86
CA SER A 130 -7.27 -21.89 -0.31
C SER A 130 -6.25 -22.51 -1.25
N ALA A 131 -5.71 -23.69 -0.92
CA ALA A 131 -4.76 -24.37 -1.79
C ALA A 131 -5.33 -24.69 -3.18
N ASN A 132 -6.65 -24.84 -3.32
CA ASN A 132 -7.31 -25.31 -4.53
C ASN A 132 -8.38 -24.35 -5.07
N GLY A 133 -8.41 -23.10 -4.60
CA GLY A 133 -9.36 -22.12 -5.08
C GLY A 133 -9.07 -20.71 -4.58
N TYR A 134 -9.54 -19.72 -5.32
CA TYR A 134 -9.46 -18.32 -4.91
C TYR A 134 -10.61 -17.52 -5.51
N SER A 135 -10.86 -16.37 -4.93
CA SER A 135 -11.76 -15.38 -5.51
C SER A 135 -11.24 -13.97 -5.25
N THR A 136 -11.72 -13.03 -6.00
CA THR A 136 -11.42 -11.61 -5.85
C THR A 136 -12.68 -10.78 -6.02
N TYR A 137 -12.68 -9.59 -5.44
CA TYR A 137 -13.77 -8.63 -5.56
C TYR A 137 -13.24 -7.20 -5.38
N ARG A 138 -14.03 -6.20 -5.72
CA ARG A 138 -13.73 -4.82 -5.38
C ARG A 138 -14.16 -4.59 -3.93
N GLY A 139 -13.19 -4.42 -3.03
CA GLY A 139 -13.46 -4.01 -1.66
C GLY A 139 -13.78 -2.51 -1.55
N ASN A 140 -14.22 -2.09 -0.37
CA ASN A 140 -14.48 -0.67 -0.03
C ASN A 140 -13.25 -0.03 0.58
#